data_79f1726b64c1e3a5a3b7b0fb5c8d3e89
#
_entry.id   79f1726b64c1e3a5a3b7b0fb5c8d3e89
#
_cell.length_a   1.000
_cell.length_b   1.000
_cell.length_c   1.000
_cell.angle_alpha   90.00
_cell.angle_beta   90.00
_cell.angle_gamma   90.00
#
_symmetry.space_group_name_H-M   'P 1'
#
loop_
_entity.id
_entity.type
_entity.pdbx_description
1 polymer ?
#
loop_
_entity_poly.entity_id
_entity_poly.type
_entity_poly.pdbx_seq_one_letter_code
_entity_poly.pdbx_strand_id
1 'polypeptide(L)'
;MSETTGIWTKSCCISKRLDGKLAIVTGSSAGIGLITAGELARRGAKVIMACRNLSKAEGARKQLLEKYGVNNPQSVNIDVACKDVTQSLSPIQNDQLIIEQLDLASLDSVRQFADRIKSKYTELNILINNAGLIVGKYEKTVDGFEMTMGVNHLGHFLLTELLLPLLKRSTPSRIIIVSSMAHYVGRLTKPDLQLLESEYSEMKAYNQSKLANVMHAVELSERLQNSGVTVVSLHPGAVKTDIQSCIEGPFSKMFVTLVRPFFIDSWKGAQTTLYTVLSDKLISGGYYSNCDFKKPLSIVKNKEEREWFWNRSCELLGIESQA
;
A
#
# COMPACT_ATOMS: atom_id res chain seq x y z
N MET A 1 6.81 16.67 -13.27
CA MET A 1 7.35 15.94 -14.43
C MET A 1 8.08 14.71 -13.93
N SER A 2 8.08 13.60 -14.65
CA SER A 2 8.82 12.39 -14.28
C SER A 2 10.02 12.25 -15.21
N GLU A 3 11.24 12.24 -14.67
CA GLU A 3 12.44 11.95 -15.45
C GLU A 3 12.69 10.42 -15.48
N THR A 4 13.13 9.93 -16.62
CA THR A 4 13.55 8.53 -16.78
C THR A 4 14.97 8.37 -16.25
N THR A 5 15.10 7.76 -15.09
CA THR A 5 16.40 7.38 -14.53
C THR A 5 16.66 5.90 -14.84
N GLY A 6 17.39 5.63 -15.91
CA GLY A 6 17.62 4.28 -16.42
C GLY A 6 16.54 3.79 -17.41
N ILE A 7 16.83 2.73 -18.14
CA ILE A 7 16.10 2.32 -19.34
C ILE A 7 14.60 1.99 -19.10
N TRP A 8 14.12 1.84 -17.85
CA TRP A 8 12.78 1.30 -17.59
C TRP A 8 11.99 1.91 -16.43
N THR A 9 12.54 2.82 -15.61
CA THR A 9 11.83 3.33 -14.43
C THR A 9 11.82 4.85 -14.36
N LYS A 10 10.60 5.43 -14.25
CA LYS A 10 10.40 6.85 -13.98
C LYS A 10 10.52 7.12 -12.48
N SER A 11 11.11 8.25 -12.11
CA SER A 11 11.11 8.75 -10.73
C SER A 11 10.08 9.84 -10.55
N CYS A 12 9.56 9.99 -9.35
CA CYS A 12 8.61 11.04 -8.99
C CYS A 12 9.36 12.36 -8.74
N CYS A 13 9.32 13.27 -9.71
CA CYS A 13 9.93 14.59 -9.63
C CYS A 13 8.94 15.70 -9.20
N ILE A 14 7.95 15.35 -8.38
CA ILE A 14 7.00 16.34 -7.87
C ILE A 14 7.56 16.97 -6.61
N SER A 15 7.84 18.28 -6.68
CA SER A 15 8.28 19.11 -5.57
C SER A 15 7.05 19.63 -4.82
N LYS A 16 6.59 18.84 -3.81
CA LYS A 16 5.44 19.18 -2.97
C LYS A 16 5.72 18.79 -1.52
N ARG A 17 5.41 19.71 -0.62
CA ARG A 17 5.48 19.48 0.83
C ARG A 17 4.16 18.91 1.35
N LEU A 18 4.26 18.26 2.51
CA LEU A 18 3.15 17.62 3.21
C LEU A 18 3.05 18.10 4.68
N ASP A 19 3.49 19.32 4.95
CA ASP A 19 3.44 19.91 6.29
C ASP A 19 2.01 19.88 6.83
N GLY A 20 1.87 19.51 8.11
CA GLY A 20 0.58 19.37 8.75
C GLY A 20 -0.27 18.19 8.31
N LYS A 21 0.23 17.33 7.39
CA LYS A 21 -0.48 16.14 6.94
C LYS A 21 -0.15 14.92 7.79
N LEU A 22 -1.17 14.15 8.15
CA LEU A 22 -1.04 12.84 8.77
C LEU A 22 -1.18 11.74 7.72
N ALA A 23 -0.20 10.84 7.69
CA ALA A 23 -0.20 9.67 6.82
C ALA A 23 -0.11 8.36 7.63
N ILE A 24 -0.80 7.32 7.19
CA ILE A 24 -0.62 5.95 7.68
C ILE A 24 -0.02 5.12 6.55
N VAL A 25 1.04 4.36 6.84
CA VAL A 25 1.67 3.42 5.91
C VAL A 25 1.71 2.04 6.55
N THR A 26 0.96 1.08 6.00
CA THR A 26 0.98 -0.29 6.50
C THR A 26 2.22 -1.03 5.99
N GLY A 27 2.80 -1.91 6.82
CA GLY A 27 3.99 -2.69 6.46
C GLY A 27 5.25 -1.83 6.24
N SER A 28 5.40 -0.76 7.01
CA SER A 28 6.48 0.22 6.86
C SER A 28 7.78 -0.12 7.63
N SER A 29 7.92 -1.34 8.13
CA SER A 29 9.17 -1.79 8.79
C SER A 29 10.24 -2.30 7.81
N ALA A 30 9.95 -2.37 6.52
CA ALA A 30 10.89 -2.82 5.47
C ALA A 30 10.44 -2.39 4.07
N GLY A 31 11.32 -2.53 3.09
CA GLY A 31 11.02 -2.44 1.66
C GLY A 31 10.40 -1.10 1.23
N ILE A 32 9.40 -1.19 0.36
CA ILE A 32 8.70 -0.02 -0.21
C ILE A 32 8.03 0.82 0.88
N GLY A 33 7.38 0.17 1.85
CA GLY A 33 6.67 0.86 2.94
C GLY A 33 7.61 1.71 3.80
N LEU A 34 8.80 1.19 4.11
CA LEU A 34 9.82 1.93 4.86
C LEU A 34 10.29 3.17 4.11
N ILE A 35 10.64 2.99 2.83
CA ILE A 35 11.09 4.12 1.99
C ILE A 35 9.96 5.14 1.81
N THR A 36 8.74 4.67 1.59
CA THR A 36 7.57 5.56 1.48
C THR A 36 7.38 6.38 2.77
N ALA A 37 7.44 5.75 3.94
CA ALA A 37 7.33 6.45 5.23
C ALA A 37 8.41 7.52 5.39
N GLY A 38 9.67 7.19 5.09
CA GLY A 38 10.79 8.14 5.12
C GLY A 38 10.60 9.31 4.16
N GLU A 39 10.21 9.04 2.92
CA GLU A 39 10.00 10.07 1.90
C GLU A 39 8.83 11.03 2.23
N LEU A 40 7.75 10.52 2.84
CA LEU A 40 6.66 11.37 3.31
C LEU A 40 7.10 12.24 4.49
N ALA A 41 7.85 11.67 5.45
CA ALA A 41 8.37 12.42 6.59
C ALA A 41 9.36 13.51 6.16
N ARG A 42 10.25 13.22 5.20
CA ARG A 42 11.17 14.24 4.60
C ARG A 42 10.42 15.40 3.95
N ARG A 43 9.17 15.19 3.52
CA ARG A 43 8.30 16.24 2.97
C ARG A 43 7.46 16.95 4.03
N GLY A 44 7.69 16.66 5.31
CA GLY A 44 7.03 17.33 6.43
C GLY A 44 5.80 16.61 6.99
N ALA A 45 5.40 15.46 6.45
CA ALA A 45 4.28 14.70 6.99
C ALA A 45 4.63 14.09 8.36
N LYS A 46 3.62 13.97 9.22
CA LYS A 46 3.63 13.05 10.35
C LYS A 46 3.18 11.68 9.86
N VAL A 47 3.99 10.64 10.07
CA VAL A 47 3.76 9.31 9.49
C VAL A 47 3.60 8.27 10.57
N ILE A 48 2.46 7.59 10.58
CA ILE A 48 2.21 6.41 11.40
C ILE A 48 2.72 5.19 10.64
N MET A 49 3.76 4.59 11.17
CA MET A 49 4.36 3.34 10.72
C MET A 49 3.55 2.17 11.31
N ALA A 50 2.53 1.71 10.58
CA ALA A 50 1.63 0.64 11.02
C ALA A 50 2.25 -0.74 10.73
N CYS A 51 2.74 -1.42 11.78
CA CYS A 51 3.57 -2.62 11.67
C CYS A 51 3.15 -3.72 12.65
N ARG A 52 3.25 -4.99 12.24
CA ARG A 52 2.98 -6.15 13.11
C ARG A 52 4.05 -6.30 14.19
N ASN A 53 5.31 -6.20 13.83
CA ASN A 53 6.45 -6.38 14.72
C ASN A 53 7.03 -5.02 15.13
N LEU A 54 6.80 -4.62 16.39
CA LEU A 54 7.23 -3.34 16.94
C LEU A 54 8.75 -3.21 17.02
N SER A 55 9.47 -4.28 17.37
CA SER A 55 10.94 -4.25 17.45
C SER A 55 11.57 -4.03 16.07
N LYS A 56 11.05 -4.73 15.04
CA LYS A 56 11.49 -4.51 13.64
C LYS A 56 11.16 -3.08 13.18
N ALA A 57 10.01 -2.55 13.59
CA ALA A 57 9.60 -1.19 13.24
C ALA A 57 10.48 -0.13 13.91
N GLU A 58 10.87 -0.34 15.17
CA GLU A 58 11.80 0.59 15.88
C GLU A 58 13.19 0.59 15.23
N GLY A 59 13.72 -0.58 14.86
CA GLY A 59 14.97 -0.68 14.09
C GLY A 59 14.88 0.06 12.76
N ALA A 60 13.76 -0.08 12.05
CA ALA A 60 13.50 0.59 10.78
C ALA A 60 13.38 2.13 10.94
N ARG A 61 12.68 2.59 11.99
CA ARG A 61 12.60 4.01 12.35
C ARG A 61 13.98 4.59 12.62
N LYS A 62 14.79 3.89 13.42
CA LYS A 62 16.18 4.29 13.71
C LYS A 62 17.00 4.44 12.42
N GLN A 63 16.92 3.49 11.49
CA GLN A 63 17.57 3.57 10.18
C GLN A 63 17.15 4.81 9.38
N LEU A 64 15.87 5.15 9.38
CA LEU A 64 15.38 6.36 8.71
C LEU A 64 15.93 7.64 9.35
N LEU A 65 15.97 7.70 10.68
CA LEU A 65 16.49 8.86 11.42
C LEU A 65 18.02 8.99 11.27
N GLU A 66 18.76 7.90 11.24
CA GLU A 66 20.21 7.91 10.95
C GLU A 66 20.48 8.39 9.52
N LYS A 67 19.69 7.95 8.55
CA LYS A 67 19.89 8.30 7.14
C LYS A 67 19.39 9.69 6.78
N TYR A 68 18.21 10.06 7.24
CA TYR A 68 17.49 11.26 6.79
C TYR A 68 17.16 12.24 7.94
N GLY A 69 17.57 11.96 9.17
CA GLY A 69 17.25 12.79 10.33
C GLY A 69 18.15 14.03 10.45
N VAL A 70 17.82 14.87 11.41
CA VAL A 70 18.50 16.14 11.70
C VAL A 70 19.98 16.03 12.03
N ASN A 71 20.41 14.87 12.51
CA ASN A 71 21.82 14.62 12.85
C ASN A 71 22.69 14.26 11.64
N ASN A 72 22.09 14.09 10.45
CA ASN A 72 22.84 13.82 9.21
C ASN A 72 22.89 15.08 8.33
N PRO A 73 24.06 15.75 8.18
CA PRO A 73 24.20 16.94 7.36
C PRO A 73 23.85 16.74 5.88
N GLN A 74 23.92 15.52 5.37
CA GLN A 74 23.59 15.18 3.99
C GLN A 74 22.15 14.70 3.79
N SER A 75 21.32 14.69 4.84
CA SER A 75 19.98 14.10 4.86
C SER A 75 19.06 14.53 3.71
N VAL A 76 19.16 15.77 3.26
CA VAL A 76 18.34 16.31 2.15
C VAL A 76 18.88 16.00 0.76
N ASN A 77 20.15 15.58 0.63
CA ASN A 77 20.81 15.30 -0.63
C ASN A 77 20.86 13.83 -1.00
N ILE A 78 20.45 12.94 -0.08
CA ILE A 78 20.44 11.48 -0.29
C ILE A 78 19.13 11.09 -0.97
N ASP A 79 19.19 10.15 -1.92
CA ASP A 79 18.01 9.59 -2.60
C ASP A 79 17.09 10.69 -3.17
N VAL A 80 17.64 11.56 -3.99
CA VAL A 80 16.90 12.65 -4.64
C VAL A 80 16.58 12.24 -6.08
N ALA A 81 15.30 12.28 -6.44
CA ALA A 81 14.81 11.88 -7.76
C ALA A 81 15.27 12.84 -8.87
N CYS A 82 15.30 14.14 -8.58
CA CYS A 82 15.73 15.22 -9.46
C CYS A 82 15.99 16.47 -8.61
N LYS A 83 16.71 17.45 -9.14
CA LYS A 83 17.13 18.68 -8.41
C LYS A 83 15.95 19.44 -7.81
N ASP A 84 14.84 19.55 -8.53
CA ASP A 84 13.67 20.31 -8.09
C ASP A 84 13.03 19.75 -6.81
N VAL A 85 13.15 18.45 -6.57
CA VAL A 85 12.59 17.77 -5.38
C VAL A 85 13.32 18.21 -4.11
N THR A 86 14.61 18.55 -4.18
CA THR A 86 15.42 18.94 -3.00
C THR A 86 14.78 20.07 -2.20
N GLN A 87 14.12 21.03 -2.87
CA GLN A 87 13.44 22.14 -2.21
C GLN A 87 12.26 21.71 -1.33
N SER A 88 11.68 20.54 -1.59
CA SER A 88 10.57 19.99 -0.82
C SER A 88 11.00 19.02 0.28
N LEU A 89 12.29 18.78 0.42
CA LEU A 89 12.84 17.86 1.42
C LEU A 89 13.39 18.63 2.64
N SER A 90 13.23 18.05 3.80
CA SER A 90 13.85 18.50 5.05
C SER A 90 14.31 17.30 5.85
N PRO A 91 15.27 17.47 6.78
CA PRO A 91 15.62 16.40 7.72
C PRO A 91 14.41 15.94 8.52
N ILE A 92 14.29 14.63 8.73
CA ILE A 92 13.20 14.04 9.52
C ILE A 92 13.39 14.41 11.00
N GLN A 93 12.33 14.94 11.61
CA GLN A 93 12.27 15.18 13.06
C GLN A 93 11.90 13.89 13.79
N ASN A 94 12.34 13.75 15.05
CA ASN A 94 12.13 12.53 15.84
C ASN A 94 10.64 12.19 16.08
N ASP A 95 9.77 13.20 16.10
CA ASP A 95 8.32 13.07 16.34
C ASP A 95 7.49 12.85 15.08
N GLN A 96 8.12 12.88 13.89
CA GLN A 96 7.42 12.67 12.63
C GLN A 96 7.14 11.19 12.33
N LEU A 97 7.95 10.26 12.85
CA LEU A 97 7.78 8.82 12.64
C LEU A 97 7.22 8.17 13.90
N ILE A 98 5.95 7.78 13.86
CA ILE A 98 5.23 7.18 14.97
C ILE A 98 4.97 5.71 14.66
N ILE A 99 5.33 4.83 15.58
CA ILE A 99 5.08 3.40 15.42
C ILE A 99 3.77 3.03 16.12
N GLU A 100 2.89 2.34 15.41
CA GLU A 100 1.65 1.77 15.93
C GLU A 100 1.52 0.31 15.50
N GLN A 101 1.10 -0.54 16.44
CA GLN A 101 0.93 -1.96 16.18
C GLN A 101 -0.29 -2.23 15.31
N LEU A 102 -0.10 -2.99 14.21
CA LEU A 102 -1.16 -3.45 13.33
C LEU A 102 -0.81 -4.83 12.77
N ASP A 103 -1.61 -5.84 13.08
CA ASP A 103 -1.57 -7.15 12.42
C ASP A 103 -2.81 -7.30 11.51
N LEU A 104 -2.58 -7.30 10.20
CA LEU A 104 -3.64 -7.46 9.20
C LEU A 104 -4.17 -8.90 9.11
N ALA A 105 -3.50 -9.87 9.75
CA ALA A 105 -3.97 -11.24 9.87
C ALA A 105 -4.95 -11.43 11.06
N SER A 106 -5.34 -10.35 11.73
CA SER A 106 -6.30 -10.34 12.83
C SER A 106 -7.26 -9.17 12.70
N LEU A 107 -8.53 -9.45 12.49
CA LEU A 107 -9.56 -8.39 12.40
C LEU A 107 -9.68 -7.61 13.72
N ASP A 108 -9.48 -8.27 14.85
CA ASP A 108 -9.46 -7.61 16.15
C ASP A 108 -8.30 -6.62 16.26
N SER A 109 -7.10 -6.99 15.83
CA SER A 109 -5.95 -6.07 15.76
C SER A 109 -6.24 -4.86 14.87
N VAL A 110 -6.91 -5.07 13.73
CA VAL A 110 -7.30 -3.97 12.82
C VAL A 110 -8.29 -3.03 13.50
N ARG A 111 -9.30 -3.55 14.20
CA ARG A 111 -10.29 -2.75 14.94
C ARG A 111 -9.61 -1.94 16.06
N GLN A 112 -8.81 -2.60 16.89
CA GLN A 112 -8.05 -1.94 17.97
C GLN A 112 -7.13 -0.85 17.44
N PHE A 113 -6.42 -1.10 16.32
CA PHE A 113 -5.60 -0.08 15.67
C PHE A 113 -6.45 1.12 15.26
N ALA A 114 -7.56 0.90 14.55
CA ALA A 114 -8.42 1.97 14.08
C ALA A 114 -8.99 2.80 15.28
N ASP A 115 -9.32 2.14 16.38
CA ASP A 115 -9.81 2.82 17.59
C ASP A 115 -8.72 3.69 18.25
N ARG A 116 -7.48 3.18 18.35
CA ARG A 116 -6.34 3.99 18.80
C ARG A 116 -6.10 5.21 17.91
N ILE A 117 -6.20 5.05 16.58
CA ILE A 117 -6.04 6.17 15.65
C ILE A 117 -7.16 7.21 15.85
N LYS A 118 -8.41 6.77 15.87
CA LYS A 118 -9.57 7.65 16.06
C LYS A 118 -9.56 8.39 17.41
N SER A 119 -9.01 7.77 18.45
CA SER A 119 -8.90 8.42 19.79
C SER A 119 -7.79 9.48 19.86
N LYS A 120 -6.70 9.31 19.09
CA LYS A 120 -5.54 10.19 19.09
C LYS A 120 -5.59 11.30 18.06
N TYR A 121 -6.30 11.09 16.95
CA TYR A 121 -6.28 11.98 15.79
C TYR A 121 -7.68 12.32 15.31
N THR A 122 -7.89 13.58 14.99
CA THR A 122 -9.15 14.09 14.42
C THR A 122 -9.13 14.06 12.88
N GLU A 123 -7.96 13.93 12.28
CA GLU A 123 -7.72 13.99 10.85
C GLU A 123 -6.84 12.82 10.37
N LEU A 124 -7.04 12.40 9.13
CA LEU A 124 -6.16 11.49 8.39
C LEU A 124 -6.17 11.89 6.92
N ASN A 125 -5.05 12.38 6.41
CA ASN A 125 -4.99 12.90 5.04
C ASN A 125 -4.58 11.84 4.02
N ILE A 126 -3.77 10.83 4.42
CA ILE A 126 -3.20 9.84 3.50
C ILE A 126 -3.24 8.46 4.16
N LEU A 127 -3.92 7.51 3.54
CA LEU A 127 -3.87 6.10 3.91
C LEU A 127 -3.20 5.30 2.80
N ILE A 128 -2.10 4.60 3.12
CA ILE A 128 -1.38 3.75 2.18
C ILE A 128 -1.47 2.30 2.65
N ASN A 129 -2.33 1.54 2.01
CA ASN A 129 -2.49 0.10 2.15
C ASN A 129 -1.36 -0.59 1.37
N ASN A 130 -0.18 -0.65 1.97
CA ASN A 130 1.04 -1.12 1.32
C ASN A 130 1.43 -2.53 1.74
N ALA A 131 1.15 -2.96 2.96
CA ALA A 131 1.54 -4.29 3.44
C ALA A 131 1.06 -5.39 2.51
N GLY A 132 1.84 -6.44 2.39
CA GLY A 132 1.47 -7.60 1.60
C GLY A 132 2.45 -8.74 1.80
N LEU A 133 1.95 -9.95 1.58
CA LEU A 133 2.72 -11.18 1.67
C LEU A 133 2.30 -12.17 0.58
N ILE A 134 3.15 -13.17 0.41
CA ILE A 134 2.86 -14.42 -0.30
C ILE A 134 3.21 -15.55 0.67
N VAL A 135 2.37 -16.57 0.77
CA VAL A 135 2.61 -17.73 1.62
C VAL A 135 2.77 -18.97 0.75
N GLY A 136 3.86 -19.72 0.94
CA GLY A 136 4.19 -20.89 0.12
C GLY A 136 3.27 -22.09 0.39
N LYS A 137 2.65 -22.15 1.57
CA LYS A 137 1.72 -23.23 1.98
C LYS A 137 0.37 -22.63 2.34
N TYR A 138 -0.67 -23.45 2.28
CA TYR A 138 -1.98 -23.02 2.74
C TYR A 138 -1.96 -22.77 4.25
N GLU A 139 -2.28 -21.55 4.62
CA GLU A 139 -2.41 -21.10 6.01
C GLU A 139 -3.65 -20.23 6.14
N LYS A 140 -4.19 -20.16 7.34
CA LYS A 140 -5.32 -19.27 7.67
C LYS A 140 -4.92 -18.19 8.66
N THR A 141 -5.56 -17.05 8.54
CA THR A 141 -5.55 -16.02 9.59
C THR A 141 -6.24 -16.52 10.85
N VAL A 142 -6.10 -15.80 11.95
CA VAL A 142 -6.82 -16.14 13.21
C VAL A 142 -8.34 -16.08 13.05
N ASP A 143 -8.84 -15.34 12.06
CA ASP A 143 -10.25 -15.20 11.73
C ASP A 143 -10.73 -16.25 10.70
N GLY A 144 -9.83 -17.17 10.27
CA GLY A 144 -10.16 -18.30 9.38
C GLY A 144 -10.05 -18.02 7.87
N PHE A 145 -9.60 -16.84 7.44
CA PHE A 145 -9.39 -16.51 6.04
C PHE A 145 -8.09 -17.09 5.49
N GLU A 146 -8.04 -17.42 4.20
CA GLU A 146 -6.77 -17.73 3.53
C GLU A 146 -5.80 -16.55 3.76
N MET A 147 -4.58 -16.86 4.19
CA MET A 147 -3.64 -15.90 4.76
C MET A 147 -3.33 -14.75 3.79
N THR A 148 -3.09 -15.05 2.51
CA THR A 148 -2.73 -14.01 1.50
C THR A 148 -3.90 -13.08 1.22
N MET A 149 -5.11 -13.65 1.07
CA MET A 149 -6.33 -12.87 0.86
C MET A 149 -6.70 -12.07 2.11
N GLY A 150 -6.57 -12.68 3.28
CA GLY A 150 -6.83 -12.06 4.58
C GLY A 150 -5.96 -10.81 4.79
N VAL A 151 -4.65 -10.95 4.64
CA VAL A 151 -3.69 -9.85 4.88
C VAL A 151 -3.70 -8.81 3.77
N ASN A 152 -3.58 -9.25 2.50
CA ASN A 152 -3.38 -8.33 1.39
C ASN A 152 -4.64 -7.53 1.06
N HIS A 153 -5.82 -8.09 1.33
CA HIS A 153 -7.09 -7.47 0.98
C HIS A 153 -8.04 -7.27 2.17
N LEU A 154 -8.53 -8.33 2.81
CA LEU A 154 -9.62 -8.20 3.80
C LEU A 154 -9.24 -7.33 5.01
N GLY A 155 -8.03 -7.49 5.56
CA GLY A 155 -7.54 -6.65 6.65
C GLY A 155 -7.42 -5.17 6.23
N HIS A 156 -6.96 -4.89 5.02
CA HIS A 156 -6.90 -3.52 4.48
C HIS A 156 -8.28 -2.95 4.14
N PHE A 157 -9.20 -3.79 3.66
CA PHE A 157 -10.58 -3.39 3.41
C PHE A 157 -11.22 -2.92 4.72
N LEU A 158 -11.15 -3.74 5.78
CA LEU A 158 -11.66 -3.39 7.10
C LEU A 158 -10.98 -2.11 7.64
N LEU A 159 -9.65 -2.02 7.56
CA LEU A 159 -8.91 -0.83 7.99
C LEU A 159 -9.40 0.44 7.29
N THR A 160 -9.60 0.35 5.98
CA THR A 160 -10.08 1.47 5.17
C THR A 160 -11.46 1.91 5.62
N GLU A 161 -12.41 0.97 5.74
CA GLU A 161 -13.78 1.26 6.19
C GLU A 161 -13.79 1.94 7.58
N LEU A 162 -13.02 1.42 8.54
CA LEU A 162 -12.95 1.97 9.90
C LEU A 162 -12.34 3.37 9.98
N LEU A 163 -11.47 3.74 9.02
CA LEU A 163 -10.80 5.03 8.97
C LEU A 163 -11.46 6.04 8.00
N LEU A 164 -12.46 5.62 7.22
CA LEU A 164 -13.19 6.49 6.29
C LEU A 164 -13.73 7.77 6.95
N PRO A 165 -14.30 7.76 8.17
CA PRO A 165 -14.76 8.98 8.80
C PRO A 165 -13.67 10.03 9.01
N LEU A 166 -12.43 9.61 9.32
CA LEU A 166 -11.27 10.50 9.43
C LEU A 166 -10.87 11.06 8.05
N LEU A 167 -10.79 10.19 7.04
CA LEU A 167 -10.43 10.57 5.68
C LEU A 167 -11.45 11.55 5.06
N LYS A 168 -12.75 11.30 5.25
CA LYS A 168 -13.83 12.19 4.78
C LYS A 168 -13.76 13.57 5.44
N ARG A 169 -13.39 13.68 6.74
CA ARG A 169 -13.20 14.96 7.43
C ARG A 169 -11.95 15.72 6.98
N SER A 170 -10.95 15.02 6.47
CA SER A 170 -9.61 15.56 6.15
C SER A 170 -9.43 15.90 4.67
N THR A 171 -10.52 16.08 3.95
CA THR A 171 -10.46 16.32 2.50
C THR A 171 -9.78 17.66 2.16
N PRO A 172 -8.98 17.71 1.09
CA PRO A 172 -8.69 16.61 0.16
C PRO A 172 -7.78 15.54 0.77
N SER A 173 -8.24 14.30 0.78
CA SER A 173 -7.53 13.15 1.33
C SER A 173 -7.34 12.05 0.28
N ARG A 174 -6.47 11.05 0.57
CA ARG A 174 -6.11 10.02 -0.39
C ARG A 174 -6.05 8.64 0.24
N ILE A 175 -6.57 7.65 -0.48
CA ILE A 175 -6.42 6.22 -0.19
C ILE A 175 -5.63 5.60 -1.33
N ILE A 176 -4.49 4.99 -1.02
CA ILE A 176 -3.58 4.39 -1.98
C ILE A 176 -3.46 2.91 -1.67
N ILE A 177 -3.87 2.06 -2.61
CA ILE A 177 -3.92 0.62 -2.45
C ILE A 177 -2.83 -0.02 -3.32
N VAL A 178 -1.83 -0.62 -2.67
CA VAL A 178 -0.72 -1.24 -3.38
C VAL A 178 -1.14 -2.60 -3.93
N SER A 179 -1.20 -2.67 -5.24
CA SER A 179 -1.47 -3.88 -6.01
C SER A 179 -0.18 -4.40 -6.68
N SER A 180 -0.30 -5.07 -7.81
CA SER A 180 0.81 -5.65 -8.59
C SER A 180 0.38 -5.84 -10.04
N MET A 181 1.33 -6.05 -10.96
CA MET A 181 1.04 -6.59 -12.30
C MET A 181 0.36 -7.97 -12.23
N ALA A 182 0.50 -8.68 -11.13
CA ALA A 182 -0.16 -9.97 -10.88
C ALA A 182 -1.69 -9.89 -11.00
N HIS A 183 -2.31 -8.72 -10.84
CA HIS A 183 -3.75 -8.54 -11.01
C HIS A 183 -4.23 -8.85 -12.44
N TYR A 184 -3.36 -8.71 -13.47
CA TYR A 184 -3.72 -9.00 -14.86
C TYR A 184 -4.03 -10.47 -15.13
N VAL A 185 -3.49 -11.36 -14.30
CA VAL A 185 -3.75 -12.81 -14.36
C VAL A 185 -4.59 -13.31 -13.19
N GLY A 186 -5.04 -12.39 -12.32
CA GLY A 186 -5.89 -12.67 -11.17
C GLY A 186 -7.30 -13.09 -11.59
N ARG A 187 -7.91 -13.95 -10.79
CA ARG A 187 -9.33 -14.33 -10.89
C ARG A 187 -9.90 -14.39 -9.48
N LEU A 188 -11.12 -13.90 -9.30
CA LEU A 188 -11.82 -14.00 -8.01
C LEU A 188 -12.45 -15.37 -7.88
N THR A 189 -12.17 -16.05 -6.78
CA THR A 189 -12.80 -17.34 -6.44
C THR A 189 -14.21 -17.09 -5.94
N LYS A 190 -15.20 -17.62 -6.65
CA LYS A 190 -16.61 -17.57 -6.26
C LYS A 190 -17.04 -18.90 -5.61
N PRO A 191 -18.00 -18.87 -4.65
CA PRO A 191 -18.69 -17.66 -4.17
C PRO A 191 -17.96 -16.94 -3.03
N ASP A 192 -16.86 -17.47 -2.48
CA ASP A 192 -16.38 -17.11 -1.15
C ASP A 192 -15.19 -16.18 -1.08
N LEU A 193 -14.58 -15.83 -2.21
CA LEU A 193 -13.26 -15.13 -2.26
C LEU A 193 -12.14 -15.91 -1.56
N GLN A 194 -12.38 -17.14 -1.17
CA GLN A 194 -11.43 -18.00 -0.44
C GLN A 194 -10.99 -19.16 -1.34
N LEU A 195 -9.69 -19.43 -1.39
CA LEU A 195 -9.18 -20.65 -1.99
C LEU A 195 -9.31 -21.81 -1.00
N LEU A 196 -9.73 -22.97 -1.49
CA LEU A 196 -9.67 -24.21 -0.72
C LEU A 196 -8.23 -24.70 -0.64
N GLU A 197 -7.89 -25.43 0.42
CA GLU A 197 -6.55 -26.02 0.58
C GLU A 197 -6.16 -26.92 -0.58
N SER A 198 -7.12 -27.73 -1.07
CA SER A 198 -6.94 -28.64 -2.21
C SER A 198 -6.66 -27.93 -3.55
N GLU A 199 -7.02 -26.65 -3.68
CA GLU A 199 -6.85 -25.84 -4.88
C GLU A 199 -5.78 -24.77 -4.73
N TYR A 200 -5.13 -24.73 -3.55
CA TYR A 200 -4.20 -23.69 -3.19
C TYR A 200 -2.97 -23.68 -4.09
N SER A 201 -2.61 -22.48 -4.51
CA SER A 201 -1.33 -22.16 -5.09
C SER A 201 -0.96 -20.76 -4.63
N GLU A 202 0.28 -20.60 -4.17
CA GLU A 202 0.81 -19.30 -3.73
C GLU A 202 0.55 -18.18 -4.74
N MET A 203 0.72 -18.49 -6.05
CA MET A 203 0.49 -17.52 -7.12
C MET A 203 -0.99 -17.27 -7.39
N LYS A 204 -1.86 -18.28 -7.27
CA LYS A 204 -3.32 -18.07 -7.37
C LYS A 204 -3.80 -17.14 -6.26
N ALA A 205 -3.42 -17.42 -5.01
CA ALA A 205 -3.77 -16.60 -3.85
C ALA A 205 -3.28 -15.16 -4.01
N TYR A 206 -2.02 -14.99 -4.39
CA TYR A 206 -1.43 -13.67 -4.60
C TYR A 206 -2.11 -12.89 -5.74
N ASN A 207 -2.26 -13.52 -6.91
CA ASN A 207 -2.89 -12.88 -8.07
C ASN A 207 -4.32 -12.44 -7.77
N GLN A 208 -5.10 -13.30 -7.09
CA GLN A 208 -6.44 -12.99 -6.62
C GLN A 208 -6.43 -11.77 -5.67
N SER A 209 -5.56 -11.77 -4.67
CA SER A 209 -5.48 -10.67 -3.70
C SER A 209 -5.12 -9.33 -4.36
N LYS A 210 -4.28 -9.38 -5.41
CA LYS A 210 -3.87 -8.16 -6.14
C LYS A 210 -4.95 -7.67 -7.11
N LEU A 211 -5.76 -8.57 -7.68
CA LEU A 211 -6.98 -8.19 -8.41
C LEU A 211 -8.02 -7.58 -7.45
N ALA A 212 -8.24 -8.20 -6.29
CA ALA A 212 -9.12 -7.67 -5.24
C ALA A 212 -8.74 -6.24 -4.84
N ASN A 213 -7.45 -5.94 -4.71
CA ASN A 213 -6.97 -4.60 -4.41
C ASN A 213 -7.29 -3.56 -5.50
N VAL A 214 -7.23 -3.93 -6.78
CA VAL A 214 -7.63 -3.03 -7.87
C VAL A 214 -9.15 -2.85 -7.88
N MET A 215 -9.93 -3.92 -7.71
CA MET A 215 -11.39 -3.85 -7.63
C MET A 215 -11.85 -3.01 -6.45
N HIS A 216 -11.21 -3.17 -5.29
CA HIS A 216 -11.46 -2.34 -4.09
C HIS A 216 -11.26 -0.85 -4.41
N ALA A 217 -10.16 -0.48 -5.06
CA ALA A 217 -9.89 0.92 -5.40
C ALA A 217 -10.96 1.50 -6.35
N VAL A 218 -11.36 0.75 -7.37
CA VAL A 218 -12.36 1.20 -8.35
C VAL A 218 -13.73 1.34 -7.68
N GLU A 219 -14.19 0.31 -6.98
CA GLU A 219 -15.52 0.33 -6.34
C GLU A 219 -15.59 1.40 -5.24
N LEU A 220 -14.57 1.49 -4.37
CA LEU A 220 -14.51 2.51 -3.33
C LEU A 220 -14.50 3.92 -3.92
N SER A 221 -13.85 4.13 -5.06
CA SER A 221 -13.84 5.44 -5.73
C SER A 221 -15.20 5.86 -6.24
N GLU A 222 -16.01 4.92 -6.74
CA GLU A 222 -17.39 5.18 -7.18
C GLU A 222 -18.29 5.51 -5.99
N ARG A 223 -18.16 4.77 -4.88
CA ARG A 223 -18.93 5.00 -3.65
C ARG A 223 -18.57 6.32 -2.96
N LEU A 224 -17.32 6.77 -3.09
CA LEU A 224 -16.84 8.04 -2.54
C LEU A 224 -16.90 9.21 -3.54
N GLN A 225 -17.69 9.08 -4.60
CA GLN A 225 -17.83 10.15 -5.58
C GLN A 225 -18.31 11.45 -4.89
N ASN A 226 -17.69 12.56 -5.24
CA ASN A 226 -17.92 13.89 -4.67
C ASN A 226 -17.61 14.06 -3.16
N SER A 227 -17.02 13.08 -2.51
CA SER A 227 -16.62 13.18 -1.09
C SER A 227 -15.34 13.99 -0.86
N GLY A 228 -14.55 14.27 -1.91
CA GLY A 228 -13.22 14.87 -1.79
C GLY A 228 -12.10 13.87 -1.42
N VAL A 229 -12.42 12.58 -1.29
CA VAL A 229 -11.45 11.49 -1.07
C VAL A 229 -11.04 10.91 -2.42
N THR A 230 -9.75 10.94 -2.74
CA THR A 230 -9.22 10.31 -3.96
C THR A 230 -8.73 8.89 -3.63
N VAL A 231 -9.22 7.90 -4.37
CA VAL A 231 -8.83 6.49 -4.19
C VAL A 231 -8.12 6.01 -5.44
N VAL A 232 -6.93 5.42 -5.29
CA VAL A 232 -6.18 4.85 -6.42
C VAL A 232 -5.52 3.52 -6.05
N SER A 233 -5.29 2.69 -7.05
CA SER A 233 -4.43 1.51 -6.92
C SER A 233 -3.16 1.66 -7.75
N LEU A 234 -2.12 0.91 -7.38
CA LEU A 234 -0.85 0.98 -8.10
C LEU A 234 -0.06 -0.34 -8.12
N HIS A 235 0.84 -0.44 -9.08
CA HIS A 235 1.95 -1.40 -9.08
C HIS A 235 3.28 -0.67 -8.85
N PRO A 236 4.05 -1.09 -7.83
CA PRO A 236 5.30 -0.41 -7.46
C PRO A 236 6.50 -0.77 -8.36
N GLY A 237 6.34 -1.71 -9.29
CA GLY A 237 7.42 -2.33 -10.03
C GLY A 237 7.80 -3.72 -9.46
N ALA A 238 8.68 -4.43 -10.15
CA ALA A 238 9.25 -5.69 -9.64
C ALA A 238 10.37 -5.36 -8.65
N VAL A 239 10.02 -5.21 -7.37
CA VAL A 239 10.95 -4.78 -6.32
C VAL A 239 11.55 -5.99 -5.62
N LYS A 240 12.86 -5.94 -5.35
CA LYS A 240 13.54 -6.93 -4.51
C LYS A 240 13.08 -6.75 -3.06
N THR A 241 12.15 -7.59 -2.62
CA THR A 241 11.57 -7.56 -1.26
C THR A 241 11.61 -8.94 -0.61
N ASP A 242 11.39 -9.00 0.70
CA ASP A 242 11.30 -10.26 1.48
C ASP A 242 10.19 -11.21 0.98
N ILE A 243 9.24 -10.72 0.19
CA ILE A 243 8.17 -11.52 -0.45
C ILE A 243 8.76 -12.66 -1.30
N GLN A 244 9.93 -12.48 -1.88
CA GLN A 244 10.56 -13.49 -2.75
C GLN A 244 11.14 -14.67 -1.98
N SER A 245 11.52 -14.50 -0.72
CA SER A 245 12.03 -15.57 0.14
C SER A 245 10.95 -16.58 0.54
N CYS A 246 9.68 -16.19 0.41
CA CYS A 246 8.51 -17.01 0.75
C CYS A 246 8.02 -17.88 -0.43
N ILE A 247 8.64 -17.76 -1.62
CA ILE A 247 8.27 -18.51 -2.83
C ILE A 247 8.97 -19.86 -2.82
N GLU A 248 8.22 -20.94 -2.60
CA GLU A 248 8.76 -22.30 -2.44
C GLU A 248 8.60 -23.20 -3.69
N GLY A 249 7.64 -22.91 -4.56
CA GLY A 249 7.35 -23.73 -5.73
C GLY A 249 8.47 -23.72 -6.79
N PRO A 250 8.80 -24.86 -7.44
CA PRO A 250 9.89 -24.93 -8.41
C PRO A 250 9.65 -24.03 -9.65
N PHE A 251 8.41 -23.95 -10.14
CA PHE A 251 8.03 -23.07 -11.24
C PHE A 251 8.10 -21.59 -10.86
N SER A 252 7.67 -21.26 -9.64
CA SER A 252 7.71 -19.90 -9.13
C SER A 252 9.14 -19.44 -8.88
N LYS A 253 10.03 -20.32 -8.39
CA LYS A 253 11.48 -20.05 -8.26
C LYS A 253 12.13 -19.83 -9.63
N MET A 254 11.79 -20.63 -10.62
CA MET A 254 12.29 -20.46 -11.99
C MET A 254 11.84 -19.11 -12.57
N PHE A 255 10.58 -18.75 -12.40
CA PHE A 255 10.04 -17.45 -12.83
C PHE A 255 10.75 -16.28 -12.12
N VAL A 256 10.91 -16.34 -10.79
CA VAL A 256 11.65 -15.32 -10.03
C VAL A 256 13.08 -15.19 -10.51
N THR A 257 13.75 -16.31 -10.83
CA THR A 257 15.13 -16.31 -11.37
C THR A 257 15.21 -15.63 -12.73
N LEU A 258 14.24 -15.88 -13.62
CA LEU A 258 14.15 -15.25 -14.94
C LEU A 258 13.90 -13.73 -14.86
N VAL A 259 13.08 -13.26 -13.91
CA VAL A 259 12.77 -11.84 -13.77
C VAL A 259 13.71 -11.09 -12.83
N ARG A 260 14.60 -11.79 -12.14
CA ARG A 260 15.58 -11.21 -11.19
C ARG A 260 16.41 -10.05 -11.76
N PRO A 261 16.87 -10.07 -13.04
CA PRO A 261 17.60 -8.96 -13.62
C PRO A 261 16.79 -7.66 -13.73
N PHE A 262 15.45 -7.75 -13.68
CA PHE A 262 14.53 -6.61 -13.79
C PHE A 262 14.08 -6.10 -12.43
N PHE A 263 14.58 -6.67 -11.32
CA PHE A 263 14.23 -6.18 -10.00
C PHE A 263 14.87 -4.82 -9.72
N ILE A 264 14.02 -3.92 -9.29
CA ILE A 264 14.41 -2.59 -8.84
C ILE A 264 14.59 -2.56 -7.33
N ASP A 265 15.39 -1.65 -6.83
CA ASP A 265 15.53 -1.41 -5.39
C ASP A 265 14.24 -0.81 -4.78
N SER A 266 14.14 -0.82 -3.45
CA SER A 266 12.95 -0.34 -2.74
C SER A 266 12.72 1.16 -2.92
N TRP A 267 13.76 1.95 -3.15
CA TRP A 267 13.62 3.38 -3.39
C TRP A 267 12.92 3.65 -4.73
N LYS A 268 13.35 2.96 -5.79
CA LYS A 268 12.67 3.01 -7.09
C LYS A 268 11.24 2.46 -7.00
N GLY A 269 11.04 1.41 -6.21
CA GLY A 269 9.72 0.84 -5.96
C GLY A 269 8.75 1.83 -5.29
N ALA A 270 9.24 2.72 -4.45
CA ALA A 270 8.41 3.72 -3.79
C ALA A 270 7.97 4.87 -4.73
N GLN A 271 8.60 5.05 -5.90
CA GLN A 271 8.36 6.23 -6.75
C GLN A 271 6.93 6.33 -7.27
N THR A 272 6.29 5.22 -7.65
CA THR A 272 4.88 5.23 -8.07
C THR A 272 3.95 5.56 -6.89
N THR A 273 4.25 5.06 -5.68
CA THR A 273 3.51 5.42 -4.47
C THR A 273 3.64 6.92 -4.19
N LEU A 274 4.84 7.48 -4.25
CA LEU A 274 5.07 8.91 -4.08
C LEU A 274 4.34 9.73 -5.14
N TYR A 275 4.36 9.30 -6.40
CA TYR A 275 3.62 9.95 -7.47
C TYR A 275 2.11 9.99 -7.14
N THR A 276 1.52 8.90 -6.67
CA THR A 276 0.10 8.87 -6.32
C THR A 276 -0.23 9.66 -5.04
N VAL A 277 0.73 9.87 -4.15
CA VAL A 277 0.55 10.78 -3.00
C VAL A 277 0.62 12.24 -3.43
N LEU A 278 1.55 12.61 -4.30
CA LEU A 278 1.92 14.01 -4.54
C LEU A 278 1.22 14.64 -5.75
N SER A 279 0.84 13.85 -6.76
CA SER A 279 0.26 14.36 -8.00
C SER A 279 -1.15 14.93 -7.81
N ASP A 280 -1.40 16.10 -8.37
CA ASP A 280 -2.72 16.73 -8.43
C ASP A 280 -3.53 16.29 -9.67
N LYS A 281 -2.97 15.42 -10.51
CA LYS A 281 -3.56 14.94 -11.76
C LYS A 281 -4.07 13.50 -11.68
N LEU A 282 -4.46 13.06 -10.49
CA LEU A 282 -4.97 11.70 -10.31
C LEU A 282 -6.43 11.58 -10.74
N ILE A 283 -6.75 10.45 -11.35
CA ILE A 283 -8.13 10.01 -11.61
C ILE A 283 -8.49 9.06 -10.48
N SER A 284 -9.54 9.38 -9.70
CA SER A 284 -10.04 8.47 -8.66
C SER A 284 -10.55 7.17 -9.31
N GLY A 285 -10.25 6.02 -8.70
CA GLY A 285 -10.43 4.70 -9.31
C GLY A 285 -9.30 4.29 -10.26
N GLY A 286 -8.33 5.19 -10.54
CA GLY A 286 -7.23 4.92 -11.47
C GLY A 286 -6.23 3.87 -10.96
N TYR A 287 -5.65 3.15 -11.91
CA TYR A 287 -4.52 2.24 -11.68
C TYR A 287 -3.24 2.87 -12.23
N TYR A 288 -2.19 2.89 -11.42
CA TYR A 288 -0.93 3.56 -11.75
C TYR A 288 0.25 2.58 -11.73
N SER A 289 1.16 2.74 -12.68
CA SER A 289 2.43 2.01 -12.72
C SER A 289 3.49 2.87 -13.37
N ASN A 290 4.71 2.84 -12.85
CA ASN A 290 5.83 3.62 -13.36
C ASN A 290 5.50 5.13 -13.45
N CYS A 291 4.91 5.68 -12.40
CA CYS A 291 4.47 7.09 -12.30
C CYS A 291 3.53 7.54 -13.42
N ASP A 292 2.69 6.64 -13.93
CA ASP A 292 1.80 6.92 -15.05
C ASP A 292 0.48 6.14 -14.90
N PHE A 293 -0.61 6.68 -15.48
CA PHE A 293 -1.89 5.98 -15.55
C PHE A 293 -1.76 4.77 -16.48
N LYS A 294 -2.35 3.64 -16.05
CA LYS A 294 -2.42 2.41 -16.84
C LYS A 294 -3.85 1.84 -16.81
N LYS A 295 -4.23 1.16 -17.88
CA LYS A 295 -5.51 0.44 -17.93
C LYS A 295 -5.37 -0.83 -17.10
N PRO A 296 -6.22 -1.05 -16.08
CA PRO A 296 -6.24 -2.31 -15.34
C PRO A 296 -6.90 -3.43 -16.17
N LEU A 297 -6.94 -4.64 -15.61
CA LEU A 297 -7.67 -5.79 -16.19
C LEU A 297 -9.14 -5.40 -16.45
N SER A 298 -9.69 -5.82 -17.60
CA SER A 298 -11.03 -5.38 -18.05
C SER A 298 -12.16 -5.76 -17.10
N ILE A 299 -12.04 -6.85 -16.35
CA ILE A 299 -13.05 -7.31 -15.39
C ILE A 299 -13.38 -6.24 -14.33
N VAL A 300 -12.42 -5.37 -13.98
CA VAL A 300 -12.64 -4.30 -12.97
C VAL A 300 -13.63 -3.23 -13.47
N LYS A 301 -13.98 -3.22 -14.76
CA LYS A 301 -15.01 -2.33 -15.32
C LYS A 301 -16.41 -2.93 -15.21
N ASN A 302 -16.53 -4.24 -14.96
CA ASN A 302 -17.83 -4.89 -14.79
C ASN A 302 -18.39 -4.50 -13.43
N LYS A 303 -19.48 -3.73 -13.43
CA LYS A 303 -20.10 -3.20 -12.22
C LYS A 303 -20.67 -4.32 -11.34
N GLU A 304 -21.35 -5.31 -11.94
CA GLU A 304 -21.94 -6.45 -11.22
C GLU A 304 -20.86 -7.26 -10.48
N GLU A 305 -19.71 -7.48 -11.13
CA GLU A 305 -18.55 -8.17 -10.50
C GLU A 305 -17.99 -7.37 -9.32
N ARG A 306 -17.90 -6.03 -9.44
CA ARG A 306 -17.41 -5.19 -8.34
C ARG A 306 -18.41 -5.12 -7.19
N GLU A 307 -19.70 -5.00 -7.46
CA GLU A 307 -20.75 -4.99 -6.43
C GLU A 307 -20.80 -6.34 -5.69
N TRP A 308 -20.73 -7.47 -6.43
CA TRP A 308 -20.62 -8.78 -5.82
C TRP A 308 -19.40 -8.88 -4.92
N PHE A 309 -18.23 -8.50 -5.43
CA PHE A 309 -16.97 -8.50 -4.70
C PHE A 309 -17.02 -7.64 -3.42
N TRP A 310 -17.58 -6.45 -3.53
CA TRP A 310 -17.74 -5.53 -2.40
C TRP A 310 -18.65 -6.13 -1.32
N ASN A 311 -19.83 -6.55 -1.72
CA ASN A 311 -20.81 -7.13 -0.80
C ASN A 311 -20.24 -8.37 -0.11
N ARG A 312 -19.55 -9.23 -0.87
CA ARG A 312 -18.94 -10.43 -0.30
C ARG A 312 -17.81 -10.07 0.68
N SER A 313 -17.02 -9.03 0.41
CA SER A 313 -16.00 -8.55 1.36
C SER A 313 -16.65 -8.03 2.65
N CYS A 314 -17.73 -7.27 2.57
CA CYS A 314 -18.49 -6.80 3.74
C CYS A 314 -19.07 -7.97 4.55
N GLU A 315 -19.69 -8.96 3.89
CA GLU A 315 -20.23 -10.16 4.53
C GLU A 315 -19.17 -10.94 5.30
N LEU A 316 -18.02 -11.21 4.66
CA LEU A 316 -16.89 -11.92 5.29
C LEU A 316 -16.37 -11.19 6.52
N LEU A 317 -16.40 -9.87 6.54
CA LEU A 317 -15.94 -9.03 7.63
C LEU A 317 -17.01 -8.72 8.68
N GLY A 318 -18.26 -9.10 8.41
CA GLY A 318 -19.40 -8.81 9.28
C GLY A 318 -19.61 -7.31 9.49
N ILE A 319 -19.49 -6.50 8.43
CA ILE A 319 -19.65 -5.05 8.49
C ILE A 319 -20.68 -4.53 7.49
N GLU A 320 -21.29 -3.38 7.86
CA GLU A 320 -21.95 -2.49 6.93
C GLU A 320 -20.94 -1.46 6.42
N SER A 321 -20.95 -1.19 5.12
CA SER A 321 -20.01 -0.25 4.50
C SER A 321 -20.24 1.19 4.99
N GLN A 322 -19.15 1.92 5.23
CA GLN A 322 -19.15 3.35 5.51
C GLN A 322 -18.92 4.21 4.25
N ALA A 323 -18.70 3.55 3.11
CA ALA A 323 -18.42 4.20 1.83
C ALA A 323 -19.68 4.67 1.09
#